data_c9aaf69ab81dcae9818e7e9423500c1f
#
_entry.id   c9aaf69ab81dcae9818e7e9423500c1f
#
_cell.length_a   1.000
_cell.length_b   1.000
_cell.length_c   1.000
_cell.angle_alpha   90.00
_cell.angle_beta   90.00
_cell.angle_gamma   90.00
#
_symmetry.space_group_name_H-M   'P 1'
#
loop_
_entity.id
_entity.type
_entity.pdbx_description
1 polymer ?
#
loop_
_entity_poly.entity_id
_entity_poly.type
_entity_poly.pdbx_seq_one_letter_code
_entity_poly.pdbx_strand_id
1 'polypeptide(L)'
;GKSSATLLISSDPEKGFTQIADSDSLFNYPAYRYSDSIYGGSIWDMVEYNNSLYVSICTGTEDNMPNNNTMQSFALVRGDQNADGTFTWTPVAGDQKKDGARYTFGIDPERTRSGAANLMVFNDYLYIGEYNDEEIALERILFSKTGKNADGQFGGGLDCRFLNANLDQSVNLYRMDKNENMELVVGNSTKMFPNGSLSGLKSGFGRNENQYIWRMEVYDGKLYVGTHDASSLLECFGQFVNGNLLKRTPSEWKDQWSYLKALMKALQTVDPNGNGNPDALAQTIKFSYNFVFKNITVRNMASAIKLLNYLRTAKRGFDLYVTEDGVNFETVTIDGFGDPYNHGLRVFATTDQGLCLGTANPFYGTQIWIQRKAD
;
A
#
# COMPACT_ATOMS: atom_id res chain seq x y z
N GLY A 1 1.95 -18.07 -17.67
CA GLY A 1 1.15 -19.06 -16.98
C GLY A 1 0.36 -18.38 -15.88
N LYS A 2 -0.87 -18.80 -15.64
CA LYS A 2 -1.65 -18.35 -14.48
C LYS A 2 -0.90 -18.85 -13.23
N SER A 3 -0.40 -17.93 -12.41
CA SER A 3 0.12 -18.31 -11.10
C SER A 3 -1.07 -18.64 -10.21
N SER A 4 -1.19 -19.86 -9.76
CA SER A 4 -2.14 -20.26 -8.73
C SER A 4 -1.49 -20.07 -7.37
N ALA A 5 -2.20 -19.44 -6.44
CA ALA A 5 -1.76 -19.39 -5.05
C ALA A 5 -1.83 -20.81 -4.46
N THR A 6 -0.78 -21.21 -3.74
CA THR A 6 -0.67 -22.53 -3.12
C THR A 6 -0.06 -22.38 -1.73
N LEU A 7 -0.67 -23.05 -0.73
CA LEU A 7 -0.12 -23.12 0.61
C LEU A 7 0.44 -24.52 0.88
N LEU A 8 1.63 -24.52 1.42
CA LEU A 8 2.34 -25.74 1.80
C LEU A 8 2.65 -25.69 3.29
N ILE A 9 2.53 -26.82 3.97
CA ILE A 9 2.91 -27.00 5.38
C ILE A 9 3.99 -28.07 5.50
N SER A 10 4.88 -27.91 6.46
CA SER A 10 5.85 -28.92 6.83
C SER A 10 6.15 -28.86 8.33
N SER A 11 6.21 -29.99 8.96
CA SER A 11 6.77 -30.14 10.32
C SER A 11 8.29 -30.31 10.31
N ASP A 12 8.84 -30.69 9.16
CA ASP A 12 10.27 -30.92 8.92
C ASP A 12 10.57 -30.61 7.44
N PRO A 13 11.05 -29.38 7.14
CA PRO A 13 11.31 -28.95 5.77
C PRO A 13 12.27 -29.87 4.98
N GLU A 14 13.17 -30.58 5.67
CA GLU A 14 14.10 -31.52 5.02
C GLU A 14 13.37 -32.76 4.50
N LYS A 15 12.22 -33.10 5.07
CA LYS A 15 11.38 -34.23 4.65
C LYS A 15 10.34 -33.86 3.59
N GLY A 16 10.25 -32.57 3.25
CA GLY A 16 9.34 -32.06 2.24
C GLY A 16 8.12 -31.33 2.81
N PHE A 17 7.18 -31.01 1.92
CA PHE A 17 6.02 -30.21 2.21
C PHE A 17 4.74 -30.92 1.75
N THR A 18 3.65 -30.69 2.47
CA THR A 18 2.30 -31.13 2.10
C THR A 18 1.49 -29.93 1.67
N GLN A 19 0.83 -30.01 0.52
CA GLN A 19 -0.09 -28.96 0.06
C GLN A 19 -1.36 -29.00 0.91
N ILE A 20 -1.73 -27.83 1.47
CA ILE A 20 -2.93 -27.65 2.29
C ILE A 20 -3.99 -26.77 1.63
N ALA A 21 -3.62 -25.99 0.62
CA ALA A 21 -4.53 -25.21 -0.20
C ALA A 21 -3.96 -24.98 -1.59
N ASP A 22 -4.84 -24.75 -2.53
CA ASP A 22 -4.60 -24.27 -3.89
C ASP A 22 -5.57 -23.14 -4.23
N SER A 23 -5.54 -22.68 -5.49
CA SER A 23 -6.43 -21.61 -5.92
C SER A 23 -7.91 -21.92 -5.74
N ASP A 24 -8.32 -23.18 -5.91
CA ASP A 24 -9.73 -23.58 -5.77
C ASP A 24 -10.14 -23.58 -4.30
N SER A 25 -9.32 -24.12 -3.40
CA SER A 25 -9.51 -24.07 -1.94
C SER A 25 -9.57 -22.63 -1.43
N LEU A 26 -8.87 -21.71 -2.08
CA LEU A 26 -8.84 -20.28 -1.78
C LEU A 26 -9.83 -19.47 -2.63
N PHE A 27 -10.94 -20.12 -3.05
CA PHE A 27 -12.08 -19.54 -3.75
C PHE A 27 -11.78 -19.02 -5.16
N ASN A 28 -10.63 -19.38 -5.73
CA ASN A 28 -10.22 -19.00 -7.07
C ASN A 28 -10.43 -17.50 -7.37
N TYR A 29 -10.12 -16.67 -6.39
CA TYR A 29 -10.27 -15.23 -6.54
C TYR A 29 -9.38 -14.71 -7.67
N PRO A 30 -9.91 -13.77 -8.50
CA PRO A 30 -9.20 -13.33 -9.69
C PRO A 30 -7.87 -12.71 -9.31
N ALA A 31 -6.84 -13.09 -10.05
CA ALA A 31 -5.52 -12.52 -9.90
C ALA A 31 -5.55 -11.04 -10.27
N TYR A 32 -4.97 -10.20 -9.42
CA TYR A 32 -4.76 -8.81 -9.74
C TYR A 32 -3.71 -8.68 -10.86
N ARG A 33 -4.01 -7.88 -11.87
CA ARG A 33 -3.13 -7.70 -13.02
C ARG A 33 -2.31 -6.43 -12.88
N TYR A 34 -1.04 -6.55 -12.53
CA TYR A 34 -0.10 -5.42 -12.45
C TYR A 34 0.29 -4.90 -13.83
N SER A 35 0.46 -5.79 -14.80
CA SER A 35 0.78 -5.47 -16.19
C SER A 35 0.30 -6.58 -17.11
N ASP A 36 0.52 -6.45 -18.43
CA ASP A 36 0.15 -7.48 -19.40
C ASP A 36 0.80 -8.84 -19.15
N SER A 37 1.89 -8.89 -18.40
CA SER A 37 2.68 -10.09 -18.12
C SER A 37 2.74 -10.47 -16.63
N ILE A 38 2.35 -9.57 -15.71
CA ILE A 38 2.45 -9.78 -14.28
C ILE A 38 1.05 -9.85 -13.67
N TYR A 39 0.72 -11.00 -13.13
CA TYR A 39 -0.52 -11.25 -12.42
C TYR A 39 -0.20 -11.36 -10.91
N GLY A 40 -0.79 -10.50 -10.11
CA GLY A 40 -0.93 -10.72 -8.67
C GLY A 40 -2.14 -11.63 -8.45
N GLY A 41 -2.36 -12.11 -7.38
CA GLY A 41 -3.38 -13.13 -6.97
C GLY A 41 -2.66 -13.97 -6.00
N SER A 42 -1.85 -13.27 -5.26
CA SER A 42 -0.87 -13.85 -4.40
C SER A 42 -1.39 -13.82 -2.99
N ILE A 43 -1.07 -14.83 -2.25
CA ILE A 43 -1.05 -14.77 -0.80
C ILE A 43 -0.14 -13.62 -0.43
N TRP A 44 -0.71 -12.64 0.28
CA TRP A 44 0.03 -11.45 0.68
C TRP A 44 0.63 -11.61 2.07
N ASP A 45 -0.19 -12.07 3.00
CA ASP A 45 0.22 -12.30 4.38
C ASP A 45 -0.59 -13.44 4.98
N MET A 46 -0.08 -14.05 6.05
CA MET A 46 -0.77 -15.08 6.80
C MET A 46 -0.33 -15.09 8.27
N VAL A 47 -1.28 -15.44 9.12
CA VAL A 47 -1.05 -15.50 10.56
C VAL A 47 -1.97 -16.54 11.21
N GLU A 48 -1.49 -17.18 12.26
CA GLU A 48 -2.33 -17.99 13.14
C GLU A 48 -3.06 -17.07 14.13
N TYR A 49 -4.38 -17.19 14.17
CA TYR A 49 -5.22 -16.48 15.12
C TYR A 49 -6.38 -17.39 15.57
N ASN A 50 -6.60 -17.47 16.87
CA ASN A 50 -7.68 -18.24 17.49
C ASN A 50 -7.75 -19.70 16.97
N ASN A 51 -6.59 -20.38 16.89
CA ASN A 51 -6.38 -21.75 16.39
C ASN A 51 -6.75 -21.97 14.90
N SER A 52 -6.85 -20.91 14.12
CA SER A 52 -7.09 -20.99 12.67
C SER A 52 -6.01 -20.22 11.92
N LEU A 53 -5.75 -20.61 10.69
CA LEU A 53 -4.83 -19.90 9.80
C LEU A 53 -5.60 -18.86 8.99
N TYR A 54 -5.32 -17.60 9.20
CA TYR A 54 -5.87 -16.51 8.39
C TYR A 54 -4.91 -16.14 7.28
N VAL A 55 -5.43 -16.04 6.07
CA VAL A 55 -4.67 -15.78 4.84
C VAL A 55 -5.26 -14.55 4.15
N SER A 56 -4.45 -13.55 3.95
CA SER A 56 -4.78 -12.38 3.13
C SER A 56 -4.35 -12.62 1.69
N ILE A 57 -5.26 -12.39 0.76
CA ILE A 57 -5.06 -12.60 -0.68
C ILE A 57 -5.25 -11.28 -1.40
N CYS A 58 -4.21 -10.83 -2.10
CA CYS A 58 -4.32 -9.70 -3.02
C CYS A 58 -5.11 -10.14 -4.25
N THR A 59 -6.20 -9.48 -4.56
CA THR A 59 -7.09 -9.83 -5.67
C THR A 59 -7.63 -8.57 -6.35
N GLY A 60 -8.26 -8.74 -7.50
CA GLY A 60 -9.01 -7.72 -8.20
C GLY A 60 -10.48 -8.10 -8.26
N THR A 61 -11.37 -7.14 -8.23
CA THR A 61 -12.80 -7.37 -8.40
C THR A 61 -13.25 -6.97 -9.79
N GLU A 62 -13.93 -7.87 -10.51
CA GLU A 62 -14.45 -7.58 -11.85
C GLU A 62 -15.53 -6.48 -11.82
N ASP A 63 -16.33 -6.44 -10.77
CA ASP A 63 -17.42 -5.46 -10.60
C ASP A 63 -16.93 -4.00 -10.42
N ASN A 64 -15.67 -3.84 -10.04
CA ASN A 64 -15.03 -2.53 -9.85
C ASN A 64 -14.12 -2.14 -11.00
N MET A 65 -14.31 -2.72 -12.17
CA MET A 65 -13.56 -2.45 -13.39
C MET A 65 -14.34 -1.58 -14.37
N PRO A 66 -14.43 -0.26 -14.18
CA PRO A 66 -14.83 0.56 -15.31
C PRO A 66 -13.68 0.56 -16.31
N ASN A 67 -13.89 -0.07 -17.47
CA ASN A 67 -12.98 0.00 -18.63
C ASN A 67 -11.59 -0.64 -18.44
N ASN A 68 -11.50 -1.90 -17.97
CA ASN A 68 -10.27 -2.65 -17.76
C ASN A 68 -9.31 -2.11 -16.69
N ASN A 69 -9.77 -1.22 -15.85
CA ASN A 69 -9.04 -0.83 -14.66
C ASN A 69 -9.43 -1.76 -13.51
N THR A 70 -8.66 -2.82 -13.29
CA THR A 70 -8.78 -3.64 -12.08
C THR A 70 -8.62 -2.75 -10.87
N MET A 71 -9.65 -2.66 -10.07
CA MET A 71 -9.50 -2.11 -8.74
C MET A 71 -8.90 -3.24 -7.90
N GLN A 72 -7.74 -2.98 -7.33
CA GLN A 72 -7.12 -3.88 -6.41
C GLN A 72 -7.97 -3.96 -5.14
N SER A 73 -8.08 -5.15 -4.60
CA SER A 73 -8.72 -5.39 -3.32
C SER A 73 -8.07 -6.59 -2.64
N PHE A 74 -8.51 -6.93 -1.44
CA PHE A 74 -8.07 -8.14 -0.78
C PHE A 74 -9.23 -9.02 -0.36
N ALA A 75 -8.97 -10.31 -0.30
CA ALA A 75 -9.78 -11.28 0.40
C ALA A 75 -9.08 -11.72 1.69
N LEU A 76 -9.85 -12.10 2.70
CA LEU A 76 -9.38 -12.72 3.92
C LEU A 76 -10.05 -14.07 4.06
N VAL A 77 -9.27 -15.14 4.14
CA VAL A 77 -9.73 -16.50 4.20
C VAL A 77 -9.23 -17.16 5.48
N ARG A 78 -10.11 -17.86 6.19
CA ARG A 78 -9.78 -18.65 7.38
C ARG A 78 -9.65 -20.12 7.00
N GLY A 79 -8.58 -20.77 7.44
CA GLY A 79 -8.34 -22.21 7.35
C GLY A 79 -8.41 -22.87 8.73
N ASP A 80 -9.35 -23.75 8.92
CA ASP A 80 -9.52 -24.54 10.14
C ASP A 80 -8.95 -25.93 9.92
N GLN A 81 -7.96 -26.35 10.74
CA GLN A 81 -7.37 -27.67 10.61
C GLN A 81 -8.30 -28.73 11.20
N ASN A 82 -8.60 -29.74 10.39
CA ASN A 82 -9.39 -30.90 10.77
C ASN A 82 -8.53 -31.93 11.53
N ALA A 83 -9.21 -32.87 12.21
CA ALA A 83 -8.52 -33.91 12.97
C ALA A 83 -7.65 -34.86 12.11
N ASP A 84 -7.93 -34.96 10.82
CA ASP A 84 -7.14 -35.72 9.84
C ASP A 84 -5.97 -34.94 9.22
N GLY A 85 -5.77 -33.70 9.66
CA GLY A 85 -4.71 -32.80 9.17
C GLY A 85 -5.07 -32.04 7.90
N THR A 86 -6.22 -32.24 7.31
CA THR A 86 -6.75 -31.43 6.21
C THR A 86 -7.24 -30.08 6.71
N PHE A 87 -7.57 -29.16 5.81
CA PHE A 87 -8.07 -27.83 6.15
C PHE A 87 -9.45 -27.61 5.54
N THR A 88 -10.35 -27.01 6.31
CA THR A 88 -11.59 -26.42 5.84
C THR A 88 -11.40 -24.92 5.68
N TRP A 89 -11.65 -24.41 4.48
CA TRP A 89 -11.44 -23.00 4.15
C TRP A 89 -12.77 -22.26 4.12
N THR A 90 -12.80 -21.08 4.76
CA THR A 90 -13.99 -20.23 4.89
C THR A 90 -13.64 -18.79 4.53
N PRO A 91 -14.36 -18.13 3.60
CA PRO A 91 -14.10 -16.74 3.26
C PRO A 91 -14.66 -15.81 4.36
N VAL A 92 -13.81 -15.01 4.96
CA VAL A 92 -14.20 -13.97 5.93
C VAL A 92 -14.53 -12.67 5.20
N ALA A 93 -13.62 -12.22 4.34
CA ALA A 93 -13.85 -11.13 3.40
C ALA A 93 -13.61 -11.63 1.97
N GLY A 94 -14.54 -11.36 1.07
CA GLY A 94 -14.49 -11.88 -0.29
C GLY A 94 -15.80 -11.67 -1.05
N ASP A 95 -16.14 -12.61 -1.94
CA ASP A 95 -17.38 -12.56 -2.68
C ASP A 95 -18.57 -13.03 -1.81
N GLN A 96 -19.36 -12.08 -1.32
CA GLN A 96 -20.50 -12.38 -0.47
C GLN A 96 -21.60 -13.18 -1.19
N LYS A 97 -21.76 -12.97 -2.48
CA LYS A 97 -22.84 -13.62 -3.26
C LYS A 97 -22.45 -15.01 -3.72
N LYS A 98 -21.21 -15.18 -4.19
CA LYS A 98 -20.73 -16.45 -4.74
C LYS A 98 -20.28 -17.41 -3.65
N ASP A 99 -19.53 -16.91 -2.69
CA ASP A 99 -18.81 -17.75 -1.73
C ASP A 99 -19.34 -17.62 -0.31
N GLY A 100 -20.32 -16.71 -0.08
CA GLY A 100 -20.94 -16.53 1.23
C GLY A 100 -20.05 -15.81 2.25
N ALA A 101 -19.05 -15.03 1.79
CA ALA A 101 -18.19 -14.26 2.67
C ALA A 101 -19.01 -13.32 3.56
N ARG A 102 -18.58 -13.18 4.82
CA ARG A 102 -19.25 -12.30 5.78
C ARG A 102 -19.11 -10.84 5.40
N TYR A 103 -17.92 -10.45 4.94
CA TYR A 103 -17.58 -9.11 4.48
C TYR A 103 -17.27 -9.11 2.99
N THR A 104 -17.48 -7.98 2.33
CA THR A 104 -17.06 -7.81 0.93
C THR A 104 -15.53 -7.79 0.81
N PHE A 105 -15.02 -7.87 -0.41
CA PHE A 105 -13.60 -7.62 -0.67
C PHE A 105 -13.17 -6.28 -0.04
N GLY A 106 -12.01 -6.26 0.63
CA GLY A 106 -11.49 -5.09 1.31
C GLY A 106 -12.28 -4.67 2.56
N ILE A 107 -13.20 -5.51 3.05
CA ILE A 107 -14.03 -5.34 4.26
C ILE A 107 -15.13 -4.30 4.07
N ASP A 108 -14.78 -3.04 3.81
CA ASP A 108 -15.72 -1.93 3.73
C ASP A 108 -16.08 -1.61 2.26
N PRO A 109 -17.37 -1.71 1.86
CA PRO A 109 -17.81 -1.48 0.49
C PRO A 109 -17.62 -0.04 0.00
N GLU A 110 -17.41 0.92 0.89
CA GLU A 110 -17.09 2.31 0.52
C GLU A 110 -15.59 2.52 0.23
N ARG A 111 -14.76 1.48 0.49
CA ARG A 111 -13.32 1.48 0.19
C ARG A 111 -13.07 0.86 -1.19
N THR A 112 -12.55 1.65 -2.10
CA THR A 112 -12.37 1.21 -3.50
C THR A 112 -10.94 0.81 -3.85
N ARG A 113 -10.01 0.82 -2.87
CA ARG A 113 -8.57 0.66 -3.12
C ARG A 113 -7.81 -0.13 -2.08
N SER A 114 -8.50 -0.87 -1.26
CA SER A 114 -7.87 -1.76 -0.28
C SER A 114 -7.22 -2.93 -1.00
N GLY A 115 -5.99 -2.72 -1.51
CA GLY A 115 -5.38 -3.64 -2.45
C GLY A 115 -4.80 -4.91 -1.89
N ALA A 116 -4.39 -4.89 -0.63
CA ALA A 116 -3.91 -6.03 0.13
C ALA A 116 -4.09 -5.75 1.61
N ALA A 117 -3.80 -6.72 2.47
CA ALA A 117 -3.83 -6.53 3.91
C ALA A 117 -2.67 -7.24 4.59
N ASN A 118 -1.97 -6.53 5.46
CA ASN A 118 -1.02 -7.11 6.40
C ASN A 118 -1.76 -7.51 7.68
N LEU A 119 -1.35 -8.62 8.26
CA LEU A 119 -2.01 -9.25 9.40
C LEU A 119 -1.08 -9.27 10.61
N MET A 120 -1.62 -8.97 11.79
CA MET A 120 -0.89 -9.08 13.05
C MET A 120 -1.83 -9.39 14.20
N VAL A 121 -1.46 -10.34 15.04
CA VAL A 121 -2.21 -10.64 16.27
C VAL A 121 -1.67 -9.81 17.42
N PHE A 122 -2.57 -9.10 18.09
CA PHE A 122 -2.23 -8.32 19.27
C PHE A 122 -3.43 -8.20 20.22
N ASN A 123 -3.23 -8.44 21.52
CA ASN A 123 -4.25 -8.32 22.57
C ASN A 123 -5.57 -9.03 22.22
N ASP A 124 -5.50 -10.31 21.82
CA ASP A 124 -6.64 -11.16 21.46
C ASP A 124 -7.43 -10.71 20.22
N TYR A 125 -6.89 -9.79 19.42
CA TYR A 125 -7.47 -9.35 18.15
C TYR A 125 -6.53 -9.65 16.97
N LEU A 126 -7.14 -9.91 15.82
CA LEU A 126 -6.43 -9.90 14.54
C LEU A 126 -6.50 -8.50 13.94
N TYR A 127 -5.37 -7.81 13.85
CA TYR A 127 -5.23 -6.52 13.18
C TYR A 127 -5.03 -6.73 11.69
N ILE A 128 -5.71 -5.92 10.90
CA ILE A 128 -5.75 -6.00 9.43
C ILE A 128 -5.43 -4.60 8.91
N GLY A 129 -4.22 -4.41 8.43
CA GLY A 129 -3.73 -3.15 7.91
C GLY A 129 -3.86 -3.10 6.38
N GLU A 130 -4.60 -2.13 5.86
CA GLU A 130 -4.77 -1.96 4.42
C GLU A 130 -3.47 -1.60 3.72
N TYR A 131 -3.39 -2.01 2.48
CA TYR A 131 -2.37 -1.66 1.51
C TYR A 131 -3.08 -1.16 0.25
N ASN A 132 -2.99 0.13 -0.01
CA ASN A 132 -3.51 0.72 -1.25
C ASN A 132 -2.42 0.69 -2.31
N ASP A 133 -2.73 0.18 -3.50
CA ASP A 133 -1.76 0.19 -4.58
C ASP A 133 -1.68 1.55 -5.27
N GLU A 134 -0.78 2.39 -4.78
CA GLU A 134 -0.54 3.72 -5.33
C GLU A 134 0.47 3.74 -6.45
N GLU A 135 1.45 2.86 -6.43
CA GLU A 135 2.42 2.80 -7.53
C GLU A 135 1.66 2.59 -8.83
N ILE A 136 0.70 1.68 -8.84
CA ILE A 136 -0.15 1.46 -10.01
C ILE A 136 -1.12 2.63 -10.24
N ALA A 137 -1.60 3.28 -9.18
CA ALA A 137 -2.42 4.48 -9.36
C ALA A 137 -1.59 5.63 -9.95
N LEU A 138 -0.37 5.86 -9.47
CA LEU A 138 0.56 6.83 -10.02
C LEU A 138 0.99 6.44 -11.43
N GLU A 139 1.34 5.20 -11.68
CA GLU A 139 1.64 4.70 -13.02
C GLU A 139 0.45 4.88 -13.95
N ARG A 140 -0.76 4.54 -13.55
CA ARG A 140 -1.97 4.76 -14.34
C ARG A 140 -2.25 6.23 -14.58
N ILE A 141 -2.04 7.08 -13.58
CA ILE A 141 -2.16 8.52 -13.72
C ILE A 141 -1.09 9.07 -14.68
N LEU A 142 0.15 8.63 -14.48
CA LEU A 142 1.27 9.06 -15.30
C LEU A 142 1.21 8.45 -16.70
N PHE A 143 0.61 7.28 -16.83
CA PHE A 143 0.72 6.45 -18.01
C PHE A 143 -0.60 6.03 -18.65
N SER A 144 -1.75 6.36 -18.09
CA SER A 144 -3.01 6.04 -18.78
C SER A 144 -3.38 7.09 -19.80
N LYS A 145 -3.80 6.63 -20.95
CA LYS A 145 -4.65 7.44 -21.83
C LYS A 145 -5.94 7.71 -21.06
N THR A 146 -6.32 8.97 -21.01
CA THR A 146 -7.58 9.36 -20.43
C THR A 146 -8.71 8.47 -20.93
N GLY A 147 -9.17 7.64 -20.05
CA GLY A 147 -10.53 7.21 -19.93
C GLY A 147 -11.14 6.40 -21.06
N LYS A 148 -10.41 5.80 -22.00
CA LYS A 148 -11.11 4.95 -22.98
C LYS A 148 -10.35 3.77 -23.59
N ASN A 149 -9.07 3.60 -23.41
CA ASN A 149 -8.38 2.50 -24.09
C ASN A 149 -7.64 1.57 -23.15
N ALA A 150 -8.07 0.32 -23.21
CA ALA A 150 -7.48 -0.84 -22.58
C ALA A 150 -6.05 -1.19 -23.07
N ASP A 151 -5.50 -0.42 -23.98
CA ASP A 151 -4.35 -0.83 -24.79
C ASP A 151 -3.00 -0.40 -24.19
N GLY A 152 -2.93 0.02 -22.92
CA GLY A 152 -1.67 0.38 -22.30
C GLY A 152 -0.90 1.52 -22.97
N GLN A 153 -1.53 2.28 -23.85
CA GLN A 153 -0.90 3.41 -24.50
C GLN A 153 -1.16 4.69 -23.74
N PHE A 154 -0.07 5.36 -23.42
CA PHE A 154 -0.03 6.66 -22.78
C PHE A 154 -0.62 7.73 -23.67
N GLY A 155 -1.55 8.45 -23.19
CA GLY A 155 -2.04 9.57 -23.94
C GLY A 155 -3.10 10.34 -23.22
N GLY A 156 -2.86 11.57 -22.94
CA GLY A 156 -3.89 12.55 -22.83
C GLY A 156 -4.16 13.11 -21.45
N GLY A 157 -3.17 13.31 -20.64
CA GLY A 157 -3.28 14.25 -19.52
C GLY A 157 -3.73 13.67 -18.19
N LEU A 158 -3.11 14.18 -17.16
CA LEU A 158 -3.36 13.89 -15.76
C LEU A 158 -4.78 14.31 -15.39
N ASP A 159 -5.58 13.39 -14.93
CA ASP A 159 -6.78 13.78 -14.20
C ASP A 159 -6.40 14.09 -12.74
N CYS A 160 -6.09 15.35 -12.46
CA CYS A 160 -5.77 15.80 -11.12
C CYS A 160 -6.90 15.55 -10.11
N ARG A 161 -8.15 15.38 -10.57
CA ARG A 161 -9.27 14.99 -9.70
C ARG A 161 -9.16 13.54 -9.29
N PHE A 162 -8.75 12.68 -10.24
CA PHE A 162 -8.50 11.27 -9.96
C PHE A 162 -7.33 11.12 -8.99
N LEU A 163 -6.23 11.85 -9.18
CA LEU A 163 -5.10 11.86 -8.26
C LEU A 163 -5.51 12.32 -6.86
N ASN A 164 -6.26 13.42 -6.76
CA ASN A 164 -6.74 13.92 -5.48
C ASN A 164 -7.69 12.92 -4.79
N ALA A 165 -8.59 12.30 -5.55
CA ALA A 165 -9.51 11.29 -5.00
C ALA A 165 -8.74 10.07 -4.47
N ASN A 166 -7.61 9.75 -5.06
CA ASN A 166 -6.75 8.67 -4.63
C ASN A 166 -5.96 9.01 -3.38
N LEU A 167 -5.39 10.20 -3.29
CA LEU A 167 -4.73 10.71 -2.10
C LEU A 167 -5.71 10.88 -0.93
N ASP A 168 -6.98 11.14 -1.23
CA ASP A 168 -8.03 11.24 -0.20
C ASP A 168 -8.44 9.87 0.41
N GLN A 169 -8.01 8.74 -0.19
CA GLN A 169 -8.23 7.39 0.34
C GLN A 169 -6.94 6.76 0.89
N SER A 170 -6.42 7.31 1.95
CA SER A 170 -5.34 6.68 2.71
C SER A 170 -5.82 5.43 3.46
N VAL A 171 -4.89 4.66 4.00
CA VAL A 171 -5.16 3.34 4.58
C VAL A 171 -6.01 3.37 5.84
N ASN A 172 -6.79 2.31 6.03
CA ASN A 172 -7.44 1.99 7.29
C ASN A 172 -6.70 0.89 8.03
N LEU A 173 -6.86 0.88 9.34
CA LEU A 173 -6.51 -0.23 10.21
C LEU A 173 -7.79 -0.76 10.84
N TYR A 174 -8.07 -2.02 10.61
CA TYR A 174 -9.16 -2.76 11.27
C TYR A 174 -8.60 -3.69 12.32
N ARG A 175 -9.45 -4.15 13.23
CA ARG A 175 -9.21 -5.33 14.04
C ARG A 175 -10.45 -6.21 14.06
N MET A 176 -10.23 -7.49 14.26
CA MET A 176 -11.26 -8.51 14.25
C MET A 176 -11.18 -9.32 15.54
N ASP A 177 -12.32 -9.52 16.21
CA ASP A 177 -12.40 -10.38 17.38
C ASP A 177 -12.49 -11.88 17.01
N LYS A 178 -12.45 -12.75 18.03
CA LYS A 178 -12.55 -14.20 17.85
C LYS A 178 -13.87 -14.69 17.24
N ASN A 179 -14.89 -13.85 17.21
CA ASN A 179 -16.19 -14.13 16.58
C ASN A 179 -16.26 -13.50 15.18
N GLU A 180 -15.14 -13.03 14.67
CA GLU A 180 -15.01 -12.35 13.37
C GLU A 180 -15.83 -11.05 13.27
N ASN A 181 -16.09 -10.38 14.39
CA ASN A 181 -16.67 -9.04 14.35
C ASN A 181 -15.57 -8.04 14.05
N MET A 182 -15.80 -7.21 13.02
CA MET A 182 -14.84 -6.23 12.55
C MET A 182 -15.06 -4.88 13.21
N GLU A 183 -13.98 -4.26 13.68
CA GLU A 183 -13.96 -2.91 14.23
C GLU A 183 -12.96 -2.04 13.44
N LEU A 184 -13.31 -0.78 13.24
CA LEU A 184 -12.41 0.20 12.61
C LEU A 184 -11.54 0.84 13.69
N VAL A 185 -10.24 0.60 13.65
CA VAL A 185 -9.29 1.16 14.61
C VAL A 185 -8.79 2.53 14.17
N VAL A 186 -8.40 2.65 12.90
CA VAL A 186 -7.98 3.91 12.26
C VAL A 186 -8.72 4.03 10.94
N GLY A 187 -9.42 5.12 10.72
CA GLY A 187 -10.17 5.31 9.48
C GLY A 187 -11.26 6.38 9.59
N ASN A 188 -11.80 6.77 8.45
CA ASN A 188 -12.93 7.68 8.38
C ASN A 188 -14.24 6.92 8.64
N SER A 189 -15.26 7.63 9.12
CA SER A 189 -16.60 7.07 9.23
C SER A 189 -17.16 6.71 7.85
N THR A 190 -17.83 5.56 7.78
CA THR A 190 -18.52 5.05 6.60
C THR A 190 -19.89 4.50 6.99
N LYS A 191 -20.67 4.01 6.05
CA LYS A 191 -21.95 3.36 6.39
C LYS A 191 -21.77 2.11 7.25
N MET A 192 -20.66 1.39 7.04
CA MET A 192 -20.32 0.21 7.83
C MET A 192 -19.86 0.60 9.24
N PHE A 193 -19.14 1.70 9.37
CA PHE A 193 -18.59 2.22 10.63
C PHE A 193 -19.08 3.67 10.88
N PRO A 194 -20.38 3.87 11.18
CA PRO A 194 -20.97 5.22 11.25
C PRO A 194 -20.44 6.06 12.40
N ASN A 195 -19.92 5.43 13.44
CA ASN A 195 -19.33 6.11 14.60
C ASN A 195 -17.85 6.49 14.36
N GLY A 196 -17.28 6.13 13.21
CA GLY A 196 -15.87 6.33 12.91
C GLY A 196 -14.96 5.30 13.59
N SER A 197 -13.69 5.65 13.72
CA SER A 197 -12.66 4.78 14.28
C SER A 197 -12.62 4.81 15.81
N LEU A 198 -12.20 3.70 16.42
CA LEU A 198 -12.00 3.57 17.87
C LEU A 198 -10.95 4.54 18.39
N SER A 199 -9.89 4.78 17.66
CA SER A 199 -8.82 5.71 18.02
C SER A 199 -9.19 7.18 17.84
N GLY A 200 -10.27 7.48 17.12
CA GLY A 200 -10.59 8.84 16.68
C GLY A 200 -9.68 9.35 15.53
N LEU A 201 -8.68 8.55 15.10
CA LEU A 201 -7.80 8.90 14.00
C LEU A 201 -8.45 8.61 12.65
N LYS A 202 -8.29 9.54 11.72
CA LYS A 202 -8.76 9.37 10.33
C LYS A 202 -7.88 8.37 9.56
N SER A 203 -8.34 7.95 8.39
CA SER A 203 -7.56 7.11 7.47
C SER A 203 -6.13 7.64 7.31
N GLY A 204 -5.15 6.74 7.19
CA GLY A 204 -3.74 7.06 7.15
C GLY A 204 -3.19 7.69 8.43
N PHE A 205 -3.84 7.49 9.58
CA PHE A 205 -3.52 8.17 10.83
C PHE A 205 -3.66 9.71 10.72
N GLY A 206 -4.59 10.16 9.85
CA GLY A 206 -4.84 11.57 9.57
C GLY A 206 -3.90 12.17 8.51
N ARG A 207 -3.11 11.34 7.85
CA ARG A 207 -2.16 11.73 6.79
C ARG A 207 -2.48 10.99 5.50
N ASN A 208 -2.80 11.75 4.46
CA ASN A 208 -3.18 11.18 3.16
C ASN A 208 -2.01 10.48 2.45
N GLU A 209 -0.79 10.78 2.86
CA GLU A 209 0.45 10.20 2.36
C GLU A 209 0.60 8.73 2.71
N ASN A 210 0.00 8.31 3.83
CA ASN A 210 0.09 6.94 4.31
C ASN A 210 -0.84 6.03 3.51
N GLN A 211 -0.27 5.34 2.54
CA GLN A 211 -1.02 4.53 1.59
C GLN A 211 -0.86 3.02 1.80
N TYR A 212 0.16 2.61 2.56
CA TYR A 212 0.29 1.24 3.05
C TYR A 212 0.45 1.25 4.56
N ILE A 213 -0.22 0.34 5.25
CA ILE A 213 0.33 -0.23 6.47
C ILE A 213 1.26 -1.33 6.00
N TRP A 214 2.55 -1.01 5.86
CA TRP A 214 3.48 -1.91 5.17
C TRP A 214 3.91 -3.08 6.04
N ARG A 215 4.11 -2.82 7.33
CA ARG A 215 4.39 -3.86 8.32
C ARG A 215 3.88 -3.47 9.69
N MET A 216 3.48 -4.49 10.42
CA MET A 216 3.20 -4.43 11.85
C MET A 216 4.10 -5.41 12.57
N GLU A 217 4.44 -5.13 13.83
CA GLU A 217 5.23 -6.01 14.67
C GLU A 217 4.84 -5.81 16.13
N VAL A 218 4.82 -6.91 16.89
CA VAL A 218 4.64 -6.86 18.33
C VAL A 218 5.98 -7.02 19.01
N TYR A 219 6.38 -6.01 19.77
CA TYR A 219 7.61 -6.02 20.52
C TYR A 219 7.42 -5.39 21.90
N ASP A 220 7.91 -6.05 22.94
CA ASP A 220 7.85 -5.61 24.34
C ASP A 220 6.42 -5.20 24.79
N GLY A 221 5.43 -6.04 24.42
CA GLY A 221 4.02 -5.83 24.77
C GLY A 221 3.33 -4.69 24.03
N LYS A 222 3.93 -4.13 22.97
CA LYS A 222 3.40 -3.03 22.18
C LYS A 222 3.27 -3.45 20.72
N LEU A 223 2.24 -2.90 20.06
CA LEU A 223 2.07 -3.04 18.60
C LEU A 223 2.69 -1.82 17.91
N TYR A 224 3.64 -2.08 17.02
CA TYR A 224 4.25 -1.11 16.12
C TYR A 224 3.61 -1.19 14.75
N VAL A 225 3.29 -0.05 14.17
CA VAL A 225 2.64 0.06 12.85
C VAL A 225 3.48 0.97 11.98
N GLY A 226 4.13 0.39 10.98
CA GLY A 226 4.94 1.10 10.00
C GLY A 226 4.22 1.30 8.68
N THR A 227 4.33 2.50 8.12
CA THR A 227 3.61 2.88 6.90
C THR A 227 4.54 3.00 5.69
N HIS A 228 3.91 3.20 4.53
CA HIS A 228 4.53 3.69 3.32
C HIS A 228 3.97 5.06 3.00
N ASP A 229 4.87 6.01 2.82
CA ASP A 229 4.56 7.37 2.37
C ASP A 229 4.74 7.46 0.85
N ALA A 230 3.64 7.48 0.12
CA ALA A 230 3.65 7.61 -1.32
C ALA A 230 4.22 8.95 -1.80
N SER A 231 4.15 10.00 -1.00
CA SER A 231 4.67 11.30 -1.37
C SER A 231 6.20 11.36 -1.39
N SER A 232 6.87 10.44 -0.71
CA SER A 232 8.34 10.34 -0.70
C SER A 232 8.92 10.11 -2.09
N LEU A 233 8.24 9.38 -2.95
CA LEU A 233 8.63 9.21 -4.35
C LEU A 233 8.55 10.52 -5.14
N LEU A 234 7.79 11.47 -4.64
CA LEU A 234 7.64 12.81 -5.22
C LEU A 234 8.55 13.86 -4.56
N GLU A 235 9.42 13.46 -3.62
CA GLU A 235 10.29 14.40 -2.88
C GLU A 235 11.09 15.29 -3.80
N CYS A 236 11.63 14.75 -4.87
CA CYS A 236 12.39 15.55 -5.84
C CYS A 236 11.54 16.63 -6.51
N PHE A 237 10.26 16.35 -6.77
CA PHE A 237 9.32 17.37 -7.25
C PHE A 237 8.95 18.35 -6.15
N GLY A 238 8.77 17.88 -4.93
CA GLY A 238 8.53 18.71 -3.75
C GLY A 238 9.67 19.73 -3.56
N GLN A 239 10.89 19.29 -3.64
CA GLN A 239 12.07 20.16 -3.57
C GLN A 239 12.16 21.13 -4.74
N PHE A 240 11.79 20.70 -5.95
CA PHE A 240 11.71 21.55 -7.11
C PHE A 240 10.70 22.69 -6.95
N VAL A 241 9.52 22.42 -6.38
CA VAL A 241 8.46 23.43 -6.19
C VAL A 241 8.55 24.17 -4.85
N ASN A 242 9.47 23.78 -3.98
CA ASN A 242 9.67 24.42 -2.68
C ASN A 242 10.26 25.82 -2.85
N GLY A 243 9.75 26.76 -2.08
CA GLY A 243 10.19 28.16 -2.13
C GLY A 243 9.57 28.97 -3.28
N ASN A 244 10.09 30.16 -3.49
CA ASN A 244 9.61 31.05 -4.55
C ASN A 244 10.38 30.78 -5.86
N LEU A 245 9.74 30.03 -6.75
CA LEU A 245 10.33 29.65 -8.04
C LEU A 245 10.81 30.84 -8.88
N LEU A 246 10.14 31.98 -8.77
CA LEU A 246 10.48 33.20 -9.54
C LEU A 246 11.71 33.92 -8.99
N LYS A 247 12.10 33.62 -7.76
CA LYS A 247 13.28 34.26 -7.12
C LYS A 247 14.53 33.37 -7.12
N ARG A 248 14.47 32.19 -7.73
CA ARG A 248 15.62 31.29 -7.79
C ARG A 248 16.71 31.82 -8.71
N THR A 249 17.93 31.72 -8.24
CA THR A 249 19.13 32.05 -9.04
C THR A 249 19.36 30.98 -10.12
N PRO A 250 20.13 31.32 -11.19
CA PRO A 250 20.54 30.33 -12.19
C PRO A 250 21.25 29.09 -11.59
N SER A 251 22.02 29.27 -10.51
CA SER A 251 22.71 28.18 -9.82
C SER A 251 21.71 27.23 -9.16
N GLU A 252 20.72 27.76 -8.41
CA GLU A 252 19.68 26.97 -7.77
C GLU A 252 18.83 26.21 -8.79
N TRP A 253 18.54 26.83 -9.96
CA TRP A 253 17.86 26.12 -11.05
C TRP A 253 18.72 24.99 -11.62
N LYS A 254 20.05 25.18 -11.74
CA LYS A 254 20.95 24.12 -12.21
C LYS A 254 21.02 22.96 -11.23
N ASP A 255 21.04 23.23 -9.94
CA ASP A 255 21.05 22.22 -8.88
C ASP A 255 19.74 21.44 -8.87
N GLN A 256 18.60 22.13 -8.92
CA GLN A 256 17.28 21.50 -9.03
C GLN A 256 17.15 20.61 -10.28
N TRP A 257 17.69 21.08 -11.42
CA TRP A 257 17.72 20.30 -12.64
C TRP A 257 18.60 19.05 -12.53
N SER A 258 19.70 19.15 -11.78
CA SER A 258 20.56 18.01 -11.48
C SER A 258 19.86 16.98 -10.58
N TYR A 259 19.11 17.46 -9.59
CA TYR A 259 18.23 16.64 -8.75
C TYR A 259 17.17 15.90 -9.57
N LEU A 260 16.47 16.61 -10.43
CA LEU A 260 15.47 16.02 -11.31
C LEU A 260 16.06 14.93 -12.22
N LYS A 261 17.26 15.18 -12.76
CA LYS A 261 17.97 14.16 -13.55
C LYS A 261 18.38 12.94 -12.73
N ALA A 262 18.81 13.14 -11.47
CA ALA A 262 19.17 12.05 -10.58
C ALA A 262 17.94 11.21 -10.22
N LEU A 263 16.79 11.85 -9.95
CA LEU A 263 15.52 11.17 -9.76
C LEU A 263 15.14 10.32 -10.97
N MET A 264 15.19 10.94 -12.15
CA MET A 264 14.83 10.26 -13.38
C MET A 264 15.74 9.06 -13.65
N LYS A 265 17.03 9.17 -13.28
CA LYS A 265 17.98 8.06 -13.34
C LYS A 265 17.65 6.97 -12.28
N ALA A 266 17.26 7.36 -11.06
CA ALA A 266 16.87 6.44 -10.02
C ALA A 266 15.58 5.70 -10.39
N LEU A 267 14.57 6.38 -10.93
CA LEU A 267 13.36 5.77 -11.46
C LEU A 267 13.60 4.80 -12.62
N GLN A 268 14.73 5.00 -13.38
CA GLN A 268 15.17 4.02 -14.38
C GLN A 268 15.68 2.72 -13.78
N THR A 269 16.29 2.78 -12.59
CA THR A 269 16.85 1.60 -11.94
C THR A 269 15.78 0.82 -11.18
N VAL A 270 14.65 1.45 -10.86
CA VAL A 270 13.44 0.79 -10.36
C VAL A 270 12.59 0.39 -11.57
N ASP A 271 13.11 -0.57 -12.34
CA ASP A 271 12.32 -1.27 -13.35
C ASP A 271 11.54 -2.37 -12.63
N PRO A 272 10.24 -2.22 -12.41
CA PRO A 272 9.44 -3.26 -11.77
C PRO A 272 9.41 -4.57 -12.57
N ASN A 273 9.87 -4.53 -13.83
CA ASN A 273 9.87 -5.67 -14.73
C ASN A 273 11.28 -6.19 -15.09
N GLY A 274 12.37 -5.55 -14.60
CA GLY A 274 13.75 -5.97 -14.85
C GLY A 274 14.21 -5.94 -16.31
N ASN A 275 13.46 -5.29 -17.19
CA ASN A 275 13.72 -5.32 -18.65
C ASN A 275 14.46 -4.09 -19.17
N GLY A 276 14.79 -3.15 -18.30
CA GLY A 276 15.65 -2.00 -18.63
C GLY A 276 15.30 -1.30 -19.94
N ASN A 277 14.05 -0.84 -20.12
CA ASN A 277 13.63 -0.20 -21.37
C ASN A 277 13.95 1.31 -21.37
N PRO A 278 15.01 1.77 -22.08
CA PRO A 278 15.36 3.19 -22.16
C PRO A 278 14.26 4.06 -22.79
N ASP A 279 13.38 3.48 -23.59
CA ASP A 279 12.29 4.19 -24.24
C ASP A 279 11.17 4.57 -23.26
N ALA A 280 10.94 3.76 -22.23
CA ALA A 280 9.98 4.06 -21.19
C ALA A 280 10.37 5.34 -20.43
N LEU A 281 11.67 5.54 -20.17
CA LEU A 281 12.16 6.74 -19.53
C LEU A 281 12.04 7.98 -20.42
N ALA A 282 12.45 7.90 -21.67
CA ALA A 282 12.32 8.99 -22.62
C ALA A 282 10.86 9.40 -22.76
N GLN A 283 9.93 8.43 -22.73
CA GLN A 283 8.49 8.65 -22.73
C GLN A 283 8.02 9.30 -21.42
N THR A 284 8.52 8.86 -20.27
CA THR A 284 8.21 9.45 -18.96
C THR A 284 8.68 10.90 -18.87
N ILE A 285 9.87 11.20 -19.39
CA ILE A 285 10.41 12.58 -19.46
C ILE A 285 9.54 13.45 -20.38
N LYS A 286 9.27 12.98 -21.57
CA LYS A 286 8.45 13.69 -22.55
C LYS A 286 7.02 13.89 -22.03
N PHE A 287 6.52 12.92 -21.32
CA PHE A 287 5.24 12.97 -20.65
C PHE A 287 5.25 14.01 -19.52
N SER A 288 6.20 13.95 -18.60
CA SER A 288 6.30 14.90 -17.47
C SER A 288 6.40 16.35 -17.96
N TYR A 289 7.14 16.58 -19.03
CA TYR A 289 7.23 17.90 -19.65
C TYR A 289 5.91 18.34 -20.27
N ASN A 290 5.30 17.50 -21.08
CA ASN A 290 4.00 17.79 -21.70
C ASN A 290 2.89 17.90 -20.65
N PHE A 291 2.99 17.14 -19.59
CA PHE A 291 2.08 17.10 -18.47
C PHE A 291 2.03 18.44 -17.73
N VAL A 292 3.18 18.98 -17.30
CA VAL A 292 3.24 20.23 -16.54
C VAL A 292 2.75 21.41 -17.38
N PHE A 293 3.01 21.42 -18.70
CA PHE A 293 2.79 22.60 -19.54
C PHE A 293 1.57 22.54 -20.46
N LYS A 294 1.05 21.36 -20.77
CA LYS A 294 -0.09 21.22 -21.73
C LYS A 294 -1.45 20.96 -21.11
N ASN A 295 -1.52 20.56 -19.84
CA ASN A 295 -2.75 20.06 -19.25
C ASN A 295 -3.33 20.86 -18.09
N ILE A 296 -2.81 22.03 -17.77
CA ILE A 296 -3.46 22.95 -16.84
C ILE A 296 -4.63 23.60 -17.58
N THR A 297 -5.74 22.86 -17.64
CA THR A 297 -7.02 23.45 -18.08
C THR A 297 -7.66 24.18 -16.91
N VAL A 298 -8.50 25.17 -17.21
CA VAL A 298 -9.30 25.88 -16.18
C VAL A 298 -10.08 24.86 -15.33
N ARG A 299 -10.52 23.75 -15.93
CA ARG A 299 -11.25 22.66 -15.27
C ARG A 299 -10.41 21.92 -14.21
N ASN A 300 -9.09 21.81 -14.40
CA ASN A 300 -8.19 21.10 -13.50
C ASN A 300 -7.39 22.03 -12.59
N MET A 301 -7.54 23.35 -12.75
CA MET A 301 -6.70 24.35 -12.05
C MET A 301 -6.78 24.22 -10.52
N ALA A 302 -7.99 24.06 -9.96
CA ALA A 302 -8.16 23.89 -8.52
C ALA A 302 -7.48 22.62 -8.00
N SER A 303 -7.56 21.52 -8.73
CA SER A 303 -6.90 20.26 -8.39
C SER A 303 -5.39 20.34 -8.56
N ALA A 304 -4.89 21.06 -9.57
CA ALA A 304 -3.46 21.30 -9.75
C ALA A 304 -2.89 22.18 -8.62
N ILE A 305 -3.62 23.19 -8.18
CA ILE A 305 -3.24 24.02 -7.01
C ILE A 305 -3.21 23.17 -5.74
N LYS A 306 -4.22 22.34 -5.51
CA LYS A 306 -4.25 21.40 -4.36
C LYS A 306 -3.03 20.48 -4.37
N LEU A 307 -2.70 19.89 -5.52
CA LEU A 307 -1.53 19.02 -5.68
C LEU A 307 -0.21 19.77 -5.44
N LEU A 308 -0.04 20.96 -6.02
CA LEU A 308 1.17 21.78 -5.79
C LEU A 308 1.31 22.19 -4.33
N ASN A 309 0.21 22.53 -3.67
CA ASN A 309 0.25 22.85 -2.25
C ASN A 309 0.62 21.62 -1.41
N TYR A 310 0.03 20.47 -1.71
CA TYR A 310 0.40 19.20 -1.10
C TYR A 310 1.90 18.89 -1.27
N LEU A 311 2.44 18.98 -2.47
CA LEU A 311 3.88 18.77 -2.75
C LEU A 311 4.80 19.72 -1.96
N ARG A 312 4.30 20.90 -1.59
CA ARG A 312 5.06 21.89 -0.82
C ARG A 312 4.99 21.68 0.68
N THR A 313 3.89 21.15 1.20
CA THR A 313 3.56 21.16 2.63
C THR A 313 3.63 19.79 3.28
N ALA A 314 3.50 18.71 2.51
CA ALA A 314 3.57 17.36 3.04
C ALA A 314 4.96 17.08 3.65
N LYS A 315 4.97 16.56 4.87
CA LYS A 315 6.15 15.91 5.41
C LYS A 315 6.27 14.54 4.75
N ARG A 316 7.43 14.19 4.31
CA ARG A 316 7.71 12.96 3.58
C ARG A 316 8.61 12.05 4.36
N GLY A 317 8.51 10.78 4.06
CA GLY A 317 9.14 9.70 4.78
C GLY A 317 8.07 8.88 5.50
N PHE A 318 8.34 7.61 5.73
CA PHE A 318 7.39 6.74 6.42
C PHE A 318 7.03 7.27 7.80
N ASP A 319 5.84 6.88 8.23
CA ASP A 319 5.41 7.07 9.61
C ASP A 319 5.56 5.77 10.39
N LEU A 320 5.83 5.91 11.68
CA LEU A 320 5.83 4.83 12.65
C LEU A 320 4.98 5.22 13.84
N TYR A 321 4.02 4.37 14.14
CA TYR A 321 3.13 4.51 15.29
C TYR A 321 3.31 3.33 16.23
N VAL A 322 3.03 3.55 17.53
CA VAL A 322 3.08 2.51 18.55
C VAL A 322 1.87 2.61 19.46
N THR A 323 1.38 1.47 19.92
CA THR A 323 0.25 1.40 20.85
C THR A 323 0.44 0.26 21.86
N GLU A 324 0.02 0.48 23.11
CA GLU A 324 0.02 -0.53 24.18
C GLU A 324 -1.34 -1.24 24.28
N ASP A 325 -2.42 -0.57 23.90
CA ASP A 325 -3.79 -1.09 24.01
C ASP A 325 -4.43 -1.46 22.66
N GLY A 326 -3.73 -1.16 21.56
CA GLY A 326 -4.21 -1.42 20.21
C GLY A 326 -5.22 -0.41 19.67
N VAL A 327 -5.50 0.66 20.40
CA VAL A 327 -6.47 1.70 20.05
C VAL A 327 -5.85 3.08 20.12
N ASN A 328 -5.15 3.40 21.20
CA ASN A 328 -4.51 4.70 21.39
C ASN A 328 -3.08 4.66 20.87
N PHE A 329 -2.79 5.45 19.86
CA PHE A 329 -1.50 5.45 19.18
C PHE A 329 -0.64 6.66 19.55
N GLU A 330 0.62 6.40 19.82
CA GLU A 330 1.68 7.40 19.92
C GLU A 330 2.46 7.45 18.60
N THR A 331 2.85 8.64 18.19
CA THR A 331 3.67 8.85 16.99
C THR A 331 5.15 8.75 17.36
N VAL A 332 5.87 7.84 16.72
CA VAL A 332 7.32 7.71 16.88
C VAL A 332 8.05 8.60 15.87
N THR A 333 7.63 8.57 14.61
CA THR A 333 8.11 9.47 13.55
C THR A 333 7.02 9.66 12.48
N ILE A 334 7.09 10.79 11.75
CA ILE A 334 6.26 11.10 10.59
C ILE A 334 7.09 11.65 9.42
N ASP A 335 8.38 11.38 9.41
CA ASP A 335 9.30 11.94 8.44
C ASP A 335 10.47 10.98 8.12
N GLY A 336 10.24 9.67 8.25
CA GLY A 336 11.24 8.65 7.93
C GLY A 336 12.48 8.71 8.81
N PHE A 337 12.35 9.12 10.07
CA PHE A 337 13.43 9.45 10.99
C PHE A 337 14.32 10.60 10.48
N GLY A 338 13.70 11.63 9.92
CA GLY A 338 14.36 12.83 9.39
C GLY A 338 14.90 12.67 7.96
N ASP A 339 14.59 11.56 7.31
CA ASP A 339 14.98 11.29 5.94
C ASP A 339 13.74 11.12 5.03
N PRO A 340 13.38 12.15 4.24
CA PRO A 340 12.20 12.13 3.40
C PRO A 340 12.25 11.09 2.26
N TYR A 341 13.41 10.48 2.00
CA TYR A 341 13.59 9.42 1.03
C TYR A 341 13.38 8.01 1.60
N ASN A 342 13.28 7.87 2.91
CA ASN A 342 12.82 6.65 3.56
C ASN A 342 11.32 6.51 3.38
N HIS A 343 10.87 6.06 2.21
CA HIS A 343 9.47 6.09 1.84
C HIS A 343 8.62 5.01 2.53
N GLY A 344 9.24 4.02 3.14
CA GLY A 344 8.48 2.98 3.79
C GLY A 344 9.25 2.23 4.86
N LEU A 345 8.54 1.80 5.89
CA LEU A 345 9.05 0.87 6.90
C LEU A 345 8.60 -0.54 6.51
N ARG A 346 9.53 -1.29 5.91
CA ARG A 346 9.22 -2.54 5.23
C ARG A 346 9.47 -3.79 6.06
N VAL A 347 10.42 -3.71 6.98
CA VAL A 347 10.86 -4.89 7.74
C VAL A 347 10.98 -4.52 9.21
N PHE A 348 10.45 -5.39 10.05
CA PHE A 348 10.79 -5.47 11.45
C PHE A 348 11.50 -6.79 11.72
N ALA A 349 12.43 -6.79 12.66
CA ALA A 349 13.07 -8.00 13.15
C ALA A 349 13.36 -7.85 14.64
N THR A 350 12.78 -8.71 15.43
CA THR A 350 13.09 -8.81 16.88
C THR A 350 14.41 -9.54 17.08
N THR A 351 15.31 -8.92 17.85
CA THR A 351 16.63 -9.46 18.18
C THR A 351 16.89 -9.37 19.68
N ASP A 352 17.94 -10.04 20.16
CA ASP A 352 18.38 -9.92 21.56
C ASP A 352 18.79 -8.48 21.95
N GLN A 353 19.17 -7.68 20.96
CA GLN A 353 19.58 -6.28 21.16
C GLN A 353 18.41 -5.29 21.12
N GLY A 354 17.25 -5.70 20.63
CA GLY A 354 16.08 -4.86 20.49
C GLY A 354 15.32 -5.07 19.19
N LEU A 355 14.40 -4.18 18.92
CA LEU A 355 13.63 -4.15 17.69
C LEU A 355 14.43 -3.48 16.57
N CYS A 356 14.75 -4.23 15.53
CA CYS A 356 15.36 -3.72 14.32
C CYS A 356 14.28 -3.32 13.29
N LEU A 357 14.49 -2.19 12.64
CA LEU A 357 13.60 -1.63 11.62
C LEU A 357 14.40 -1.41 10.34
N GLY A 358 13.92 -1.96 9.22
CA GLY A 358 14.51 -1.79 7.89
C GLY A 358 13.65 -0.92 7.00
N THR A 359 14.23 0.16 6.46
CA THR A 359 13.53 1.11 5.61
C THR A 359 13.56 0.68 4.14
N ALA A 360 12.60 1.11 3.37
CA ALA A 360 12.68 1.12 1.93
C ALA A 360 13.09 2.51 1.46
N ASN A 361 14.24 2.60 0.81
CA ASN A 361 14.78 3.83 0.25
C ASN A 361 15.35 3.52 -1.14
N PRO A 362 14.61 3.83 -2.22
CA PRO A 362 15.00 3.51 -3.58
C PRO A 362 16.10 4.44 -4.12
N PHE A 363 16.44 5.51 -3.41
CA PHE A 363 17.36 6.53 -3.90
C PHE A 363 18.81 6.20 -3.57
N TYR A 364 19.09 5.74 -2.34
CA TYR A 364 20.47 5.46 -1.89
C TYR A 364 20.59 4.26 -0.94
N GLY A 365 19.52 3.49 -0.80
CA GLY A 365 19.57 2.19 -0.13
C GLY A 365 18.94 2.17 1.25
N THR A 366 18.68 0.96 1.71
CA THR A 366 18.04 0.66 2.99
C THR A 366 18.85 1.17 4.17
N GLN A 367 18.18 1.79 5.12
CA GLN A 367 18.71 2.11 6.44
C GLN A 367 18.17 1.10 7.46
N ILE A 368 19.00 0.75 8.44
CA ILE A 368 18.61 -0.11 9.55
C ILE A 368 18.69 0.70 10.84
N TRP A 369 17.57 0.73 11.56
CA TRP A 369 17.42 1.38 12.86
C TRP A 369 17.21 0.33 13.94
N ILE A 370 17.69 0.58 15.14
CA ILE A 370 17.55 -0.33 16.28
C ILE A 370 17.00 0.45 17.47
N GLN A 371 15.82 0.02 17.94
CA GLN A 371 15.33 0.41 19.26
C GLN A 371 15.99 -0.50 20.29
N ARG A 372 16.95 0.02 21.04
CA ARG A 372 17.61 -0.75 22.11
C ARG A 372 16.65 -0.93 23.28
N LYS A 373 16.78 -2.09 23.95
CA LYS A 373 16.16 -2.27 25.26
C LYS A 373 16.73 -1.22 26.21
N ALA A 374 15.87 -0.64 27.03
CA ALA A 374 16.34 0.16 28.16
C ALA A 374 17.08 -0.77 29.12
N ASP A 375 18.27 -0.37 29.58
CA ASP A 375 19.03 -1.08 30.57
C ASP A 375 18.27 -1.17 31.90
#